data_20d62efb3af5e1f20333ddabebb8cf6f
#
_entry.id   20d62efb3af5e1f20333ddabebb8cf6f
#
_cell.length_a   1.000
_cell.length_b   1.000
_cell.length_c   1.000
_cell.angle_alpha   90.00
_cell.angle_beta   90.00
_cell.angle_gamma   90.00
#
_symmetry.space_group_name_H-M   'P 1'
#
loop_
_entity.id
_entity.type
_entity.pdbx_description
1 polymer ?
#
loop_
_entity_poly.entity_id
_entity_poly.type
_entity_poly.pdbx_seq_one_letter_code
_entity_poly.pdbx_strand_id
1 'polypeptide(L)'
;MSPKKKGCFLMILSGFFYGLAPVLILKVSRTGASSYTGGLMIRYTVTTLLLLPFAIRSACRRPMPYRQLGQTVLSGVLTACTAASLYTSYRWLPGGVGMAVSYLYPLFVLLLGAAIYHRRITAYAWLVEAMALVGIGLMCDLEALQLGAWKGVAFAVLSALSFAAYIMWGEAKRLSKLDPIVYTGIVTGTAALGVALFKIGRAHV
;
A
#
# COMPACT_ATOMS: atom_id res chain seq x y z
N MET A 1 0.84 5.66 31.37
CA MET A 1 1.17 4.60 30.39
C MET A 1 2.59 4.83 29.91
N SER A 2 3.47 3.81 29.97
CA SER A 2 4.86 3.96 29.49
C SER A 2 4.88 4.25 27.96
N PRO A 3 5.91 4.95 27.42
CA PRO A 3 5.99 5.27 26.00
C PRO A 3 5.86 4.04 25.09
N LYS A 4 6.42 2.90 25.53
CA LYS A 4 6.32 1.61 24.83
C LYS A 4 4.89 1.08 24.73
N LYS A 5 4.11 1.17 25.82
CA LYS A 5 2.70 0.73 25.84
C LYS A 5 1.81 1.62 24.97
N LYS A 6 2.07 2.95 24.92
CA LYS A 6 1.39 3.86 23.99
C LYS A 6 1.69 3.52 22.53
N GLY A 7 2.95 3.25 22.20
CA GLY A 7 3.34 2.84 20.84
C GLY A 7 2.67 1.54 20.40
N CYS A 8 2.67 0.53 21.26
CA CYS A 8 2.02 -0.75 20.97
C CYS A 8 0.49 -0.58 20.74
N PHE A 9 -0.18 0.18 21.58
CA PHE A 9 -1.60 0.48 21.43
C PHE A 9 -1.92 1.20 20.11
N LEU A 10 -1.12 2.22 19.76
CA LEU A 10 -1.29 2.95 18.50
C LEU A 10 -1.03 2.06 17.28
N MET A 11 -0.07 1.12 17.35
CA MET A 11 0.17 0.16 16.26
C MET A 11 -1.02 -0.79 16.07
N ILE A 12 -1.59 -1.32 17.15
CA ILE A 12 -2.77 -2.20 17.07
C ILE A 12 -3.95 -1.43 16.47
N LEU A 13 -4.20 -0.22 16.96
CA LEU A 13 -5.28 0.63 16.47
C LEU A 13 -5.10 0.99 14.99
N SER A 14 -3.87 1.33 14.58
CA SER A 14 -3.54 1.61 13.18
C SER A 14 -3.76 0.39 12.30
N GLY A 15 -3.33 -0.81 12.75
CA GLY A 15 -3.54 -2.06 12.02
C GLY A 15 -5.02 -2.39 11.83
N PHE A 16 -5.85 -2.17 12.86
CA PHE A 16 -7.29 -2.35 12.79
C PHE A 16 -7.92 -1.43 11.73
N PHE A 17 -7.64 -0.13 11.76
CA PHE A 17 -8.16 0.81 10.77
C PHE A 17 -7.61 0.56 9.37
N TYR A 18 -6.36 0.12 9.25
CA TYR A 18 -5.77 -0.25 7.96
C TYR A 18 -6.51 -1.44 7.32
N GLY A 19 -6.85 -2.46 8.12
CA GLY A 19 -7.63 -3.61 7.65
C GLY A 19 -9.10 -3.28 7.34
N LEU A 20 -9.71 -2.37 8.10
CA LEU A 20 -11.10 -1.97 7.92
C LEU A 20 -11.32 -1.16 6.63
N ALA A 21 -10.37 -0.32 6.26
CA ALA A 21 -10.52 0.60 5.12
C ALA A 21 -10.83 -0.09 3.77
N PRO A 22 -10.13 -1.17 3.34
CA PRO A 22 -10.45 -1.88 2.11
C PRO A 22 -11.85 -2.53 2.16
N VAL A 23 -12.25 -3.07 3.31
CA VAL A 23 -13.56 -3.69 3.50
C VAL A 23 -14.69 -2.68 3.27
N LEU A 24 -14.55 -1.49 3.84
CA LEU A 24 -15.52 -0.40 3.65
C LEU A 24 -15.58 0.06 2.17
N ILE A 25 -14.43 0.21 1.52
CA ILE A 25 -14.37 0.60 0.10
C ILE A 25 -15.04 -0.48 -0.77
N LEU A 26 -14.78 -1.76 -0.52
CA LEU A 26 -15.41 -2.87 -1.22
C LEU A 26 -16.93 -2.88 -1.01
N LYS A 27 -17.40 -2.66 0.23
CA LYS A 27 -18.82 -2.61 0.55
C LYS A 27 -19.52 -1.46 -0.18
N VAL A 28 -18.97 -0.25 -0.13
CA VAL A 28 -19.50 0.93 -0.83
C VAL A 28 -19.48 0.76 -2.35
N SER A 29 -18.46 0.12 -2.91
CA SER A 29 -18.40 -0.15 -4.34
C SER A 29 -19.46 -1.17 -4.80
N ARG A 30 -19.81 -2.15 -3.95
CA ARG A 30 -20.87 -3.13 -4.25
C ARG A 30 -22.26 -2.51 -4.25
N THR A 31 -22.50 -1.44 -3.49
CA THR A 31 -23.79 -0.71 -3.49
C THR A 31 -23.97 0.19 -4.73
N GLY A 32 -22.97 0.26 -5.61
CA GLY A 32 -23.00 1.14 -6.78
C GLY A 32 -22.78 2.63 -6.49
N ALA A 33 -22.66 3.01 -5.21
CA ALA A 33 -22.50 4.41 -4.81
C ALA A 33 -21.15 5.01 -5.25
N SER A 34 -20.11 4.18 -5.44
CA SER A 34 -18.81 4.62 -5.94
C SER A 34 -18.06 3.47 -6.60
N SER A 35 -17.23 3.77 -7.60
CA SER A 35 -16.28 2.80 -8.12
C SER A 35 -15.15 2.55 -7.10
N TYR A 36 -14.47 1.41 -7.20
CA TYR A 36 -13.28 1.11 -6.36
C TYR A 36 -12.25 2.24 -6.42
N THR A 37 -11.99 2.78 -7.59
CA THR A 37 -11.08 3.91 -7.80
C THR A 37 -11.58 5.19 -7.14
N GLY A 38 -12.91 5.42 -7.16
CA GLY A 38 -13.54 6.58 -6.49
C GLY A 38 -13.38 6.53 -4.98
N GLY A 39 -13.64 5.38 -4.34
CA GLY A 39 -13.43 5.18 -2.92
C GLY A 39 -11.96 5.39 -2.50
N LEU A 40 -11.02 4.93 -3.34
CA LEU A 40 -9.60 5.13 -3.12
C LEU A 40 -9.19 6.61 -3.21
N MET A 41 -9.72 7.34 -4.20
CA MET A 41 -9.50 8.79 -4.33
C MET A 41 -9.99 9.53 -3.09
N ILE A 42 -11.21 9.25 -2.64
CA ILE A 42 -11.79 9.87 -1.44
C ILE A 42 -10.87 9.62 -0.24
N ARG A 43 -10.43 8.38 -0.03
CA ARG A 43 -9.53 8.02 1.05
C ARG A 43 -8.26 8.87 1.06
N TYR A 44 -7.53 8.93 -0.07
CA TYR A 44 -6.28 9.68 -0.14
C TYR A 44 -6.50 11.18 -0.05
N THR A 45 -7.54 11.72 -0.70
CA THR A 45 -7.86 13.15 -0.67
C THR A 45 -8.21 13.59 0.74
N VAL A 46 -9.11 12.87 1.43
CA VAL A 46 -9.50 13.19 2.82
C VAL A 46 -8.29 13.11 3.74
N THR A 47 -7.47 12.07 3.62
CA THR A 47 -6.25 11.94 4.44
C THR A 47 -5.29 13.11 4.20
N THR A 48 -5.10 13.50 2.94
CA THR A 48 -4.22 14.63 2.59
C THR A 48 -4.76 15.95 3.15
N LEU A 49 -6.05 16.21 2.99
CA LEU A 49 -6.68 17.44 3.51
C LEU A 49 -6.60 17.54 5.03
N LEU A 50 -6.81 16.43 5.73
CA LEU A 50 -6.71 16.38 7.20
C LEU A 50 -5.26 16.59 7.68
N LEU A 51 -4.27 16.07 6.96
CA LEU A 51 -2.85 16.21 7.32
C LEU A 51 -2.24 17.54 6.86
N LEU A 52 -2.82 18.20 5.85
CA LEU A 52 -2.27 19.40 5.20
C LEU A 52 -1.91 20.52 6.20
N PRO A 53 -2.80 20.94 7.13
CA PRO A 53 -2.46 22.03 8.06
C PRO A 53 -1.30 21.66 8.99
N PHE A 54 -1.23 20.42 9.41
CA PHE A 54 -0.15 19.92 10.26
C PHE A 54 1.16 19.76 9.49
N ALA A 55 1.09 19.27 8.23
CA ALA A 55 2.24 19.12 7.36
C ALA A 55 2.85 20.48 7.00
N ILE A 56 2.06 21.48 6.68
CA ILE A 56 2.54 22.86 6.41
C ILE A 56 3.22 23.42 7.66
N ARG A 57 2.59 23.32 8.83
CA ARG A 57 3.16 23.82 10.08
C ARG A 57 4.49 23.14 10.43
N SER A 58 4.61 21.83 10.19
CA SER A 58 5.85 21.10 10.44
C SER A 58 6.91 21.41 9.40
N ALA A 59 6.56 21.51 8.11
CA ALA A 59 7.48 21.88 7.03
C ALA A 59 8.06 23.30 7.22
N CYS A 60 7.25 24.26 7.71
CA CYS A 60 7.73 25.62 8.04
C CYS A 60 8.76 25.61 9.18
N ARG A 61 8.65 24.67 10.12
CA ARG A 61 9.60 24.56 11.24
C ARG A 61 10.90 23.84 10.87
N ARG A 62 10.80 22.87 9.94
CA ARG A 62 11.94 22.05 9.48
C ARG A 62 11.84 21.86 7.98
N PRO A 63 12.40 22.78 7.17
CA PRO A 63 12.36 22.72 5.73
C PRO A 63 13.03 21.43 5.23
N MET A 64 12.34 20.74 4.34
CA MET A 64 12.82 19.49 3.73
C MET A 64 13.71 19.80 2.52
N PRO A 65 14.91 19.22 2.42
CA PRO A 65 15.75 19.37 1.22
C PRO A 65 15.04 18.84 -0.03
N TYR A 66 15.19 19.50 -1.17
CA TYR A 66 14.57 19.10 -2.45
C TYR A 66 14.82 17.64 -2.83
N ARG A 67 16.00 17.11 -2.51
CA ARG A 67 16.32 15.71 -2.74
C ARG A 67 15.41 14.75 -1.95
N GLN A 68 15.13 15.07 -0.68
CA GLN A 68 14.25 14.26 0.16
C GLN A 68 12.80 14.41 -0.28
N LEU A 69 12.40 15.61 -0.74
CA LEU A 69 11.07 15.83 -1.31
C LEU A 69 10.85 14.93 -2.52
N GLY A 70 11.77 14.92 -3.49
CA GLY A 70 11.67 14.04 -4.66
C GLY A 70 11.64 12.55 -4.29
N GLN A 71 12.41 12.13 -3.29
CA GLN A 71 12.38 10.75 -2.79
C GLN A 71 11.04 10.39 -2.14
N THR A 72 10.42 11.33 -1.43
CA THR A 72 9.10 11.14 -0.80
C THR A 72 7.98 11.13 -1.84
N VAL A 73 8.08 11.97 -2.88
CA VAL A 73 7.15 11.95 -4.03
C VAL A 73 7.20 10.61 -4.74
N LEU A 74 8.40 10.04 -4.97
CA LEU A 74 8.52 8.70 -5.56
C LEU A 74 7.86 7.62 -4.68
N SER A 75 7.97 7.74 -3.34
CA SER A 75 7.23 6.86 -2.42
C SER A 75 5.71 6.97 -2.62
N GLY A 76 5.20 8.18 -2.87
CA GLY A 76 3.78 8.42 -3.19
C GLY A 76 3.36 7.81 -4.53
N VAL A 77 4.20 7.88 -5.55
CA VAL A 77 3.95 7.22 -6.85
C VAL A 77 3.89 5.70 -6.68
N LEU A 78 4.83 5.10 -5.96
CA LEU A 78 4.83 3.66 -5.68
C LEU A 78 3.57 3.24 -4.90
N THR A 79 3.13 4.07 -3.95
CA THR A 79 1.86 3.85 -3.22
C THR A 79 0.65 3.93 -4.15
N ALA A 80 0.61 4.89 -5.08
CA ALA A 80 -0.44 4.98 -6.09
C ALA A 80 -0.47 3.75 -7.00
N CYS A 81 0.70 3.30 -7.48
CA CYS A 81 0.82 2.08 -8.28
C CYS A 81 0.33 0.84 -7.54
N THR A 82 0.72 0.69 -6.27
CA THR A 82 0.26 -0.40 -5.40
C THR A 82 -1.26 -0.43 -5.32
N ALA A 83 -1.86 0.70 -4.98
CA ALA A 83 -3.29 0.80 -4.82
C ALA A 83 -4.03 0.63 -6.15
N ALA A 84 -3.61 1.28 -7.22
CA ALA A 84 -4.23 1.17 -8.54
C ALA A 84 -4.19 -0.28 -9.06
N SER A 85 -3.07 -0.98 -8.88
CA SER A 85 -2.93 -2.38 -9.28
C SER A 85 -3.83 -3.29 -8.44
N LEU A 86 -3.83 -3.13 -7.11
CA LEU A 86 -4.68 -3.94 -6.22
C LEU A 86 -6.17 -3.78 -6.55
N TYR A 87 -6.65 -2.54 -6.67
CA TYR A 87 -8.06 -2.31 -6.98
C TYR A 87 -8.44 -2.68 -8.42
N THR A 88 -7.44 -2.72 -9.32
CA THR A 88 -7.64 -3.26 -10.66
C THR A 88 -7.82 -4.78 -10.62
N SER A 89 -7.10 -5.50 -9.77
CA SER A 89 -7.21 -6.95 -9.62
C SER A 89 -8.63 -7.39 -9.21
N TYR A 90 -9.34 -6.57 -8.44
CA TYR A 90 -10.72 -6.86 -8.00
C TYR A 90 -11.77 -6.91 -9.12
N ARG A 91 -11.38 -6.62 -10.36
CA ARG A 91 -12.24 -6.82 -11.54
C ARG A 91 -12.36 -8.30 -11.94
N TRP A 92 -11.36 -9.10 -11.60
CA TRP A 92 -11.24 -10.51 -11.99
C TRP A 92 -11.13 -11.46 -10.80
N LEU A 93 -10.84 -10.92 -9.62
CA LEU A 93 -10.68 -11.69 -8.39
C LEU A 93 -11.66 -11.21 -7.32
N PRO A 94 -12.17 -12.12 -6.49
CA PRO A 94 -12.79 -11.73 -5.22
C PRO A 94 -11.84 -10.87 -4.40
N GLY A 95 -12.35 -9.83 -3.76
CA GLY A 95 -11.51 -8.87 -3.04
C GLY A 95 -10.60 -9.49 -1.98
N GLY A 96 -11.06 -10.56 -1.31
CA GLY A 96 -10.26 -11.31 -0.34
C GLY A 96 -9.06 -11.99 -0.98
N VAL A 97 -9.26 -12.64 -2.15
CA VAL A 97 -8.18 -13.32 -2.89
C VAL A 97 -7.17 -12.30 -3.40
N GLY A 98 -7.63 -11.19 -4.00
CA GLY A 98 -6.74 -10.13 -4.47
C GLY A 98 -5.88 -9.53 -3.35
N MET A 99 -6.48 -9.31 -2.15
CA MET A 99 -5.73 -8.88 -0.98
C MET A 99 -4.74 -9.94 -0.51
N ALA A 100 -5.16 -11.21 -0.42
CA ALA A 100 -4.30 -12.30 0.00
C ALA A 100 -3.05 -12.41 -0.88
N VAL A 101 -3.23 -12.35 -2.21
CA VAL A 101 -2.09 -12.34 -3.16
C VAL A 101 -1.22 -11.09 -2.99
N SER A 102 -1.82 -9.92 -2.71
CA SER A 102 -1.04 -8.70 -2.44
C SER A 102 -0.18 -8.82 -1.16
N TYR A 103 -0.59 -9.63 -0.19
CA TYR A 103 0.23 -9.93 1.00
C TYR A 103 1.47 -10.78 0.74
N LEU A 104 1.76 -11.16 -0.51
CA LEU A 104 3.07 -11.70 -0.92
C LEU A 104 4.20 -10.66 -0.86
N TYR A 105 3.90 -9.39 -0.58
CA TYR A 105 4.93 -8.34 -0.57
C TYR A 105 6.12 -8.61 0.37
N PRO A 106 5.99 -9.28 1.55
CA PRO A 106 7.16 -9.58 2.37
C PRO A 106 8.11 -10.56 1.68
N LEU A 107 7.58 -11.53 0.91
CA LEU A 107 8.39 -12.40 0.07
C LEU A 107 9.22 -11.59 -0.94
N PHE A 108 8.59 -10.64 -1.62
CA PHE A 108 9.31 -9.77 -2.55
C PHE A 108 10.33 -8.87 -1.84
N VAL A 109 10.04 -8.38 -0.63
CA VAL A 109 11.01 -7.64 0.19
C VAL A 109 12.23 -8.50 0.53
N LEU A 110 12.01 -9.77 0.92
CA LEU A 110 13.10 -10.72 1.19
C LEU A 110 13.94 -11.00 -0.06
N LEU A 111 13.28 -11.32 -1.17
CA LEU A 111 13.96 -11.66 -2.43
C LEU A 111 14.73 -10.46 -3.00
N LEU A 112 14.10 -9.29 -3.07
CA LEU A 112 14.75 -8.07 -3.52
C LEU A 112 15.87 -7.63 -2.56
N GLY A 113 15.64 -7.79 -1.25
CA GLY A 113 16.65 -7.52 -0.23
C GLY A 113 17.88 -8.42 -0.38
N ALA A 114 17.68 -9.71 -0.66
CA ALA A 114 18.77 -10.63 -0.95
C ALA A 114 19.49 -10.28 -2.25
N ALA A 115 18.74 -9.97 -3.32
CA ALA A 115 19.31 -9.65 -4.63
C ALA A 115 20.08 -8.31 -4.64
N ILE A 116 19.53 -7.26 -4.03
CA ILE A 116 20.10 -5.90 -4.10
C ILE A 116 21.17 -5.68 -3.02
N TYR A 117 20.94 -6.18 -1.81
CA TYR A 117 21.83 -5.95 -0.66
C TYR A 117 22.67 -7.17 -0.31
N HIS A 118 22.59 -8.27 -1.09
CA HIS A 118 23.27 -9.53 -0.84
C HIS A 118 23.06 -10.06 0.61
N ARG A 119 21.91 -9.75 1.21
CA ARG A 119 21.58 -10.21 2.56
C ARG A 119 21.27 -11.70 2.53
N ARG A 120 21.87 -12.46 3.45
CA ARG A 120 21.51 -13.88 3.63
C ARG A 120 20.14 -13.97 4.26
N ILE A 121 19.23 -14.69 3.61
CA ILE A 121 17.90 -14.96 4.16
C ILE A 121 18.06 -16.06 5.19
N THR A 122 17.59 -15.83 6.41
CA THR A 122 17.64 -16.82 7.49
C THR A 122 16.59 -17.92 7.26
N ALA A 123 16.86 -19.14 7.73
CA ALA A 123 15.90 -20.25 7.66
C ALA A 123 14.58 -19.89 8.36
N TYR A 124 14.63 -19.10 9.44
CA TYR A 124 13.45 -18.61 10.13
C TYR A 124 12.58 -17.70 9.25
N ALA A 125 13.19 -16.81 8.46
CA ALA A 125 12.45 -15.96 7.54
C ALA A 125 11.74 -16.78 6.46
N TRP A 126 12.38 -17.81 5.93
CA TRP A 126 11.75 -18.75 5.00
C TRP A 126 10.59 -19.51 5.62
N LEU A 127 10.73 -19.95 6.89
CA LEU A 127 9.64 -20.64 7.59
C LEU A 127 8.42 -19.75 7.76
N VAL A 128 8.61 -18.49 8.20
CA VAL A 128 7.52 -17.52 8.39
C VAL A 128 6.82 -17.24 7.06
N GLU A 129 7.57 -17.08 5.99
CA GLU A 129 7.03 -16.81 4.67
C GLU A 129 6.27 -18.01 4.10
N ALA A 130 6.79 -19.24 4.31
CA ALA A 130 6.10 -20.45 3.92
C ALA A 130 4.75 -20.61 4.65
N MET A 131 4.70 -20.29 5.95
CA MET A 131 3.44 -20.28 6.71
C MET A 131 2.46 -19.24 6.16
N ALA A 132 2.94 -18.05 5.79
CA ALA A 132 2.10 -17.00 5.18
C ALA A 132 1.55 -17.46 3.82
N LEU A 133 2.38 -18.09 2.99
CA LEU A 133 1.96 -18.66 1.69
C LEU A 133 0.89 -19.75 1.85
N VAL A 134 1.04 -20.64 2.82
CA VAL A 134 0.02 -21.65 3.14
C VAL A 134 -1.29 -20.97 3.56
N GLY A 135 -1.21 -19.95 4.44
CA GLY A 135 -2.39 -19.19 4.84
C GLY A 135 -3.11 -18.51 3.67
N ILE A 136 -2.35 -17.93 2.74
CA ILE A 136 -2.90 -17.34 1.50
C ILE A 136 -3.55 -18.43 0.64
N GLY A 137 -2.88 -19.58 0.47
CA GLY A 137 -3.42 -20.70 -0.31
C GLY A 137 -4.76 -21.21 0.24
N LEU A 138 -4.88 -21.31 1.57
CA LEU A 138 -6.13 -21.72 2.22
C LEU A 138 -7.26 -20.69 2.08
N MET A 139 -6.92 -19.41 1.88
CA MET A 139 -7.92 -18.36 1.63
C MET A 139 -8.35 -18.27 0.16
N CYS A 140 -7.56 -18.84 -0.76
CA CYS A 140 -7.87 -18.86 -2.18
C CYS A 140 -8.88 -20.00 -2.46
N ASP A 141 -10.13 -19.63 -2.70
CA ASP A 141 -11.11 -20.55 -3.25
C ASP A 141 -10.78 -20.75 -4.74
N LEU A 142 -10.16 -21.91 -5.04
CA LEU A 142 -9.73 -22.24 -6.39
C LEU A 142 -10.91 -22.44 -7.34
N GLU A 143 -12.10 -22.81 -6.83
CA GLU A 143 -13.31 -22.96 -7.62
C GLU A 143 -13.90 -21.61 -8.05
N ALA A 144 -13.62 -20.55 -7.30
CA ALA A 144 -14.02 -19.19 -7.65
C ALA A 144 -13.15 -18.52 -8.71
N LEU A 145 -12.09 -19.18 -9.18
CA LEU A 145 -11.19 -18.67 -10.23
C LEU A 145 -11.87 -18.81 -11.61
N GLN A 146 -12.55 -17.75 -12.04
CA GLN A 146 -13.16 -17.65 -13.35
C GLN A 146 -12.12 -17.54 -14.48
N LEU A 147 -12.57 -17.83 -15.72
CA LEU A 147 -11.80 -17.58 -16.94
C LEU A 147 -11.30 -16.12 -16.96
N GLY A 148 -9.98 -15.94 -17.00
CA GLY A 148 -9.35 -14.61 -16.93
C GLY A 148 -8.84 -14.19 -15.56
N ALA A 149 -9.00 -14.99 -14.50
CA ALA A 149 -8.50 -14.73 -13.16
C ALA A 149 -6.96 -14.45 -13.12
N TRP A 150 -6.21 -15.02 -14.07
CA TRP A 150 -4.77 -14.79 -14.21
C TRP A 150 -4.43 -13.29 -14.37
N LYS A 151 -5.28 -12.49 -15.03
CA LYS A 151 -5.12 -11.04 -15.14
C LYS A 151 -5.22 -10.38 -13.77
N GLY A 152 -6.20 -10.79 -12.98
CA GLY A 152 -6.36 -10.33 -11.61
C GLY A 152 -5.17 -10.69 -10.72
N VAL A 153 -4.66 -11.94 -10.83
CA VAL A 153 -3.46 -12.38 -10.13
C VAL A 153 -2.25 -11.56 -10.54
N ALA A 154 -2.04 -11.31 -11.82
CA ALA A 154 -0.94 -10.49 -12.32
C ALA A 154 -0.97 -9.06 -11.72
N PHE A 155 -2.16 -8.44 -11.66
CA PHE A 155 -2.30 -7.12 -11.04
C PHE A 155 -2.11 -7.16 -9.51
N ALA A 156 -2.54 -8.21 -8.82
CA ALA A 156 -2.31 -8.36 -7.39
C ALA A 156 -0.81 -8.57 -7.07
N VAL A 157 -0.10 -9.36 -7.89
CA VAL A 157 1.36 -9.55 -7.79
C VAL A 157 2.09 -8.23 -8.09
N LEU A 158 1.66 -7.47 -9.11
CA LEU A 158 2.22 -6.15 -9.39
C LEU A 158 2.04 -5.18 -8.22
N SER A 159 0.87 -5.25 -7.54
CA SER A 159 0.63 -4.50 -6.30
C SER A 159 1.62 -4.89 -5.21
N ALA A 160 1.82 -6.20 -4.97
CA ALA A 160 2.76 -6.70 -3.98
C ALA A 160 4.21 -6.25 -4.27
N LEU A 161 4.62 -6.33 -5.53
CA LEU A 161 5.95 -5.90 -5.99
C LEU A 161 6.15 -4.38 -5.83
N SER A 162 5.16 -3.58 -6.20
CA SER A 162 5.18 -2.12 -6.03
C SER A 162 5.27 -1.73 -4.56
N PHE A 163 4.57 -2.45 -3.68
CA PHE A 163 4.62 -2.21 -2.24
C PHE A 163 5.96 -2.62 -1.63
N ALA A 164 6.55 -3.74 -2.07
CA ALA A 164 7.88 -4.15 -1.68
C ALA A 164 8.92 -3.10 -2.10
N ALA A 165 8.83 -2.59 -3.33
CA ALA A 165 9.68 -1.51 -3.80
C ALA A 165 9.54 -0.23 -2.95
N TYR A 166 8.31 0.13 -2.56
CA TYR A 166 8.04 1.25 -1.65
C TYR A 166 8.75 1.09 -0.30
N ILE A 167 8.65 -0.09 0.32
CA ILE A 167 9.29 -0.39 1.61
C ILE A 167 10.82 -0.29 1.48
N MET A 168 11.39 -0.95 0.50
CA MET A 168 12.83 -0.96 0.27
C MET A 168 13.38 0.43 -0.05
N TRP A 169 12.64 1.20 -0.86
CA TRP A 169 13.00 2.59 -1.15
C TRP A 169 13.03 3.45 0.11
N GLY A 170 11.99 3.33 0.95
CA GLY A 170 11.89 4.03 2.22
C GLY A 170 13.06 3.71 3.18
N GLU A 171 13.44 2.44 3.26
CA GLU A 171 14.59 1.98 4.05
C GLU A 171 15.91 2.52 3.47
N ALA A 172 16.16 2.33 2.18
CA ALA A 172 17.38 2.74 1.49
C ALA A 172 17.66 4.25 1.60
N LYS A 173 16.60 5.07 1.54
CA LYS A 173 16.72 6.53 1.64
C LYS A 173 16.54 7.06 3.06
N ARG A 174 16.39 6.18 4.05
CA ARG A 174 16.18 6.51 5.46
C ARG A 174 15.03 7.50 5.68
N LEU A 175 13.96 7.35 4.90
CA LEU A 175 12.80 8.24 4.95
C LEU A 175 12.03 8.14 6.27
N SER A 176 12.24 7.05 7.03
CA SER A 176 11.70 6.86 8.38
C SER A 176 12.23 7.90 9.41
N LYS A 177 13.30 8.65 9.07
CA LYS A 177 13.85 9.74 9.91
C LYS A 177 13.15 11.07 9.68
N LEU A 178 12.30 11.17 8.66
CA LEU A 178 11.51 12.36 8.38
C LEU A 178 10.38 12.50 9.40
N ASP A 179 9.85 13.72 9.51
CA ASP A 179 8.62 13.94 10.28
C ASP A 179 7.48 13.10 9.66
N PRO A 180 6.86 12.19 10.45
CA PRO A 180 5.85 11.27 9.92
C PRO A 180 4.64 11.98 9.31
N ILE A 181 4.28 13.16 9.81
CA ILE A 181 3.12 13.93 9.33
C ILE A 181 3.43 14.50 7.94
N VAL A 182 4.62 15.11 7.78
CA VAL A 182 5.06 15.65 6.49
C VAL A 182 5.23 14.53 5.46
N TYR A 183 5.91 13.45 5.86
CA TYR A 183 6.08 12.28 5.00
C TYR A 183 4.75 11.72 4.51
N THR A 184 3.83 11.41 5.44
CA THR A 184 2.52 10.83 5.10
C THR A 184 1.70 11.81 4.27
N GLY A 185 1.71 13.10 4.58
CA GLY A 185 0.98 14.12 3.82
C GLY A 185 1.43 14.20 2.35
N ILE A 186 2.75 14.17 2.10
CA ILE A 186 3.30 14.18 0.73
C ILE A 186 2.99 12.87 0.01
N VAL A 187 3.18 11.72 0.67
CA VAL A 187 2.91 10.40 0.09
C VAL A 187 1.44 10.28 -0.30
N THR A 188 0.50 10.62 0.60
CA THR A 188 -0.94 10.52 0.32
C THR A 188 -1.39 11.55 -0.71
N GLY A 189 -0.86 12.77 -0.70
CA GLY A 189 -1.14 13.79 -1.71
C GLY A 189 -0.70 13.36 -3.11
N THR A 190 0.52 12.85 -3.22
CA THR A 190 1.05 12.30 -4.48
C THR A 190 0.25 11.08 -4.92
N ALA A 191 -0.12 10.20 -4.00
CA ALA A 191 -0.95 9.04 -4.31
C ALA A 191 -2.36 9.45 -4.79
N ALA A 192 -2.97 10.47 -4.19
CA ALA A 192 -4.25 11.02 -4.64
C ALA A 192 -4.18 11.51 -6.09
N LEU A 193 -3.13 12.27 -6.43
CA LEU A 193 -2.89 12.75 -7.79
C LEU A 193 -2.67 11.59 -8.76
N GLY A 194 -1.84 10.61 -8.40
CA GLY A 194 -1.57 9.44 -9.22
C GLY A 194 -2.84 8.63 -9.53
N VAL A 195 -3.68 8.40 -8.53
CA VAL A 195 -4.96 7.70 -8.71
C VAL A 195 -5.95 8.54 -9.53
N ALA A 196 -5.95 9.86 -9.37
CA ALA A 196 -6.78 10.76 -10.17
C ALA A 196 -6.41 10.69 -11.67
N LEU A 197 -5.12 10.78 -11.98
CA LEU A 197 -4.59 10.64 -13.34
C LEU A 197 -4.95 9.28 -13.94
N PHE A 198 -4.83 8.21 -13.16
CA PHE A 198 -5.22 6.86 -13.59
C PHE A 198 -6.72 6.75 -13.89
N LYS A 199 -7.58 7.41 -13.11
CA LYS A 199 -9.03 7.45 -13.35
C LYS A 199 -9.38 8.23 -14.63
N ILE A 200 -8.74 9.38 -14.83
CA ILE A 200 -8.96 10.22 -16.03
C ILE A 200 -8.52 9.46 -17.28
N GLY A 201 -7.34 8.85 -17.27
CA GLY A 201 -6.85 8.05 -18.40
C GLY A 201 -7.76 6.88 -18.78
N ARG A 202 -8.52 6.33 -17.82
CA ARG A 202 -9.52 5.27 -18.08
C ARG A 202 -10.88 5.78 -18.57
N ALA A 203 -11.20 7.04 -18.37
CA ALA A 203 -12.46 7.63 -18.84
C ALA A 203 -12.40 7.94 -20.35
N HIS A 204 -11.21 7.92 -20.93
CA HIS A 204 -10.96 8.19 -22.36
C HIS A 204 -10.70 6.93 -23.20
N VAL A 205 -10.78 5.74 -22.61
CA VAL A 205 -10.68 4.43 -23.26
C VAL A 205 -11.96 3.63 -23.02
#